data_4887d641fb4ef7f4b1f8de9110a6edc5
#
_entry.id   4887d641fb4ef7f4b1f8de9110a6edc5
#
_cell.length_a   1.000
_cell.length_b   1.000
_cell.length_c   1.000
_cell.angle_alpha   90.00
_cell.angle_beta   90.00
_cell.angle_gamma   90.00
#
_symmetry.space_group_name_H-M   'P 1'
#
loop_
_entity.id
_entity.type
_entity.pdbx_description
1 polymer ?
#
loop_
_entity_poly.entity_id
_entity_poly.type
_entity_poly.pdbx_seq_one_letter_code
_entity_poly.pdbx_strand_id
1 'polypeptide(L)'
;DQYWINQYVGTDVVTKDFDTALIPYLRKVDPKNRRQLVVVHLMGSHVSYWDRYPSEFYHWPESMGKARSTADVMNDEYDNSVLFNDYVVESIMNEAVNYMKADSVLYFSDHGEQVTERPGHNADQFDYTMVHIPFWIYTSDDYQRSHPRTMKTMWERRNMPFTNDMLYDTFMGLMGLTATRYDEKSDILSPDFDKDVTTLMTMYGNVMVRNDTEQLGSSKEAEDERWNNDIHRRH
;
A
#
# COMPACT_ATOMS: atom_id res chain seq x y z
N ASP A 1 1.80 -15.25 -16.67
CA ASP A 1 2.93 -14.53 -17.28
C ASP A 1 3.63 -13.69 -16.20
N GLN A 2 4.95 -13.57 -16.29
CA GLN A 2 5.75 -12.71 -15.40
C GLN A 2 6.55 -11.72 -16.24
N TYR A 3 6.61 -10.46 -15.80
CA TYR A 3 7.37 -9.40 -16.44
C TYR A 3 8.25 -8.73 -15.40
N TRP A 4 9.52 -8.54 -15.72
CA TRP A 4 10.52 -7.93 -14.85
C TRP A 4 11.11 -6.71 -15.54
N ILE A 5 11.10 -5.56 -14.87
CA ILE A 5 11.70 -4.31 -15.39
C ILE A 5 13.06 -4.02 -14.77
N ASN A 6 13.33 -4.58 -13.58
CA ASN A 6 14.62 -4.42 -12.91
C ASN A 6 15.30 -5.77 -12.75
N GLN A 7 16.61 -5.78 -12.87
CA GLN A 7 17.45 -6.95 -12.63
C GLN A 7 18.40 -6.66 -11.47
N TYR A 8 18.55 -7.64 -10.62
CA TYR A 8 19.43 -7.60 -9.46
C TYR A 8 20.58 -8.57 -9.62
N VAL A 9 21.79 -8.15 -9.23
CA VAL A 9 22.95 -9.02 -9.04
C VAL A 9 23.44 -8.81 -7.61
N GLY A 10 23.21 -9.80 -6.75
CA GLY A 10 23.38 -9.63 -5.32
C GLY A 10 22.37 -8.62 -4.75
N THR A 11 22.86 -7.53 -4.18
CA THR A 11 22.06 -6.41 -3.67
C THR A 11 21.92 -5.25 -4.66
N ASP A 12 22.62 -5.31 -5.79
CA ASP A 12 22.69 -4.21 -6.73
C ASP A 12 21.64 -4.32 -7.83
N VAL A 13 20.97 -3.20 -8.13
CA VAL A 13 20.06 -3.08 -9.26
C VAL A 13 20.90 -2.85 -10.53
N VAL A 14 20.81 -3.78 -11.47
CA VAL A 14 21.58 -3.72 -12.73
C VAL A 14 20.88 -2.88 -13.79
N THR A 15 19.53 -2.87 -13.79
CA THR A 15 18.73 -2.02 -14.67
C THR A 15 17.92 -1.05 -13.83
N LYS A 16 17.89 0.22 -14.23
CA LYS A 16 17.23 1.31 -13.50
C LYS A 16 16.06 1.85 -14.31
N ASP A 17 15.03 1.02 -14.45
CA ASP A 17 13.74 1.51 -14.93
C ASP A 17 12.90 1.94 -13.74
N PHE A 18 12.16 3.04 -13.90
CA PHE A 18 11.17 3.45 -12.91
C PHE A 18 9.94 2.55 -12.98
N ASP A 19 9.19 2.47 -11.88
CA ASP A 19 7.99 1.62 -11.76
C ASP A 19 6.93 1.91 -12.82
N THR A 20 6.92 3.11 -13.43
CA THR A 20 6.09 3.43 -14.59
C THR A 20 6.31 2.50 -15.79
N ALA A 21 7.47 1.87 -15.90
CA ALA A 21 7.75 0.89 -16.95
C ALA A 21 6.90 -0.39 -16.85
N LEU A 22 6.24 -0.64 -15.71
CA LEU A 22 5.28 -1.73 -15.53
C LEU A 22 3.93 -1.44 -16.18
N ILE A 23 3.52 -0.17 -16.31
CA ILE A 23 2.18 0.23 -16.76
C ILE A 23 1.82 -0.35 -18.13
N PRO A 24 2.70 -0.33 -19.17
CA PRO A 24 2.37 -0.92 -20.47
C PRO A 24 2.08 -2.42 -20.43
N TYR A 25 2.59 -3.15 -19.41
CA TYR A 25 2.35 -4.59 -19.28
C TYR A 25 0.93 -4.88 -18.79
N LEU A 26 0.29 -3.96 -18.08
CA LEU A 26 -1.11 -4.12 -17.66
C LEU A 26 -2.06 -4.22 -18.87
N ARG A 27 -1.71 -3.59 -19.98
CA ARG A 27 -2.50 -3.67 -21.24
C ARG A 27 -2.34 -5.00 -21.99
N LYS A 28 -1.44 -5.89 -21.54
CA LYS A 28 -1.36 -7.27 -22.05
C LYS A 28 -2.35 -8.20 -21.36
N VAL A 29 -2.95 -7.75 -20.25
CA VAL A 29 -4.01 -8.49 -19.56
C VAL A 29 -5.27 -8.48 -20.43
N ASP A 30 -5.86 -9.66 -20.65
CA ASP A 30 -7.11 -9.75 -21.41
C ASP A 30 -8.29 -9.29 -20.53
N PRO A 31 -8.92 -8.14 -20.80
CA PRO A 31 -10.04 -7.64 -19.99
C PRO A 31 -11.31 -8.50 -20.08
N LYS A 32 -11.37 -9.43 -21.02
CA LYS A 32 -12.50 -10.37 -21.18
C LYS A 32 -12.37 -11.57 -20.25
N ASN A 33 -11.17 -11.87 -19.78
CA ASN A 33 -10.96 -12.93 -18.81
C ASN A 33 -11.37 -12.44 -17.41
N ARG A 34 -12.52 -12.88 -16.93
CA ARG A 34 -13.12 -12.47 -15.64
C ARG A 34 -12.54 -13.20 -14.43
N ARG A 35 -11.65 -14.16 -14.63
CA ARG A 35 -11.03 -14.95 -13.56
C ARG A 35 -9.52 -14.83 -13.62
N GLN A 36 -9.02 -13.68 -13.19
CA GLN A 36 -7.59 -13.42 -13.21
C GLN A 36 -7.17 -12.62 -11.99
N LEU A 37 -5.97 -12.88 -11.55
CA LEU A 37 -5.24 -12.11 -10.55
C LEU A 37 -4.05 -11.46 -11.24
N VAL A 38 -3.88 -10.16 -11.03
CA VAL A 38 -2.71 -9.42 -11.45
C VAL A 38 -2.01 -8.89 -10.21
N VAL A 39 -0.75 -9.24 -10.04
CA VAL A 39 0.10 -8.74 -8.96
C VAL A 39 1.11 -7.78 -9.57
N VAL A 40 1.15 -6.56 -9.07
CA VAL A 40 2.13 -5.54 -9.45
C VAL A 40 3.00 -5.27 -8.24
N HIS A 41 4.27 -5.65 -8.33
CA HIS A 41 5.26 -5.42 -7.28
C HIS A 41 6.09 -4.21 -7.66
N LEU A 42 5.97 -3.14 -6.87
CA LEU A 42 6.66 -1.88 -7.07
C LEU A 42 7.94 -1.85 -6.23
N MET A 43 8.94 -1.13 -6.70
CA MET A 43 10.08 -0.74 -5.89
C MET A 43 9.68 0.36 -4.90
N GLY A 44 8.77 1.23 -5.31
CA GLY A 44 8.23 2.31 -4.49
C GLY A 44 9.31 3.23 -3.94
N SER A 45 9.14 3.64 -2.68
CA SER A 45 10.06 4.55 -1.97
C SER A 45 11.15 3.80 -1.19
N HIS A 46 11.70 2.72 -1.75
CA HIS A 46 12.79 1.96 -1.12
C HIS A 46 14.07 2.81 -1.00
N VAL A 47 14.88 2.53 0.01
CA VAL A 47 16.15 3.22 0.32
C VAL A 47 17.02 3.46 -0.93
N SER A 48 17.84 4.52 -0.89
CA SER A 48 18.37 5.29 -2.00
C SER A 48 17.24 6.03 -2.72
N TYR A 49 16.48 6.80 -1.96
CA TYR A 49 15.26 7.48 -2.38
C TYR A 49 15.45 8.32 -3.63
N TRP A 50 16.60 9.03 -3.76
CA TRP A 50 16.99 9.84 -4.94
C TRP A 50 17.03 9.04 -6.25
N ASP A 51 17.17 7.72 -6.21
CA ASP A 51 17.15 6.82 -7.35
C ASP A 51 15.72 6.36 -7.75
N ARG A 52 14.69 6.75 -7.00
CA ARG A 52 13.33 6.21 -7.14
C ARG A 52 12.40 7.05 -8.00
N TYR A 53 12.78 8.25 -8.37
CA TYR A 53 11.97 9.16 -9.17
C TYR A 53 12.77 9.86 -10.25
N PRO A 54 12.15 10.19 -11.39
CA PRO A 54 12.79 10.98 -12.44
C PRO A 54 12.81 12.48 -12.06
N SER A 55 13.67 13.24 -12.72
CA SER A 55 13.91 14.66 -12.40
C SER A 55 12.67 15.55 -12.42
N GLU A 56 11.64 15.20 -13.18
CA GLU A 56 10.36 15.92 -13.25
C GLU A 56 9.59 15.89 -11.93
N PHE A 57 9.89 14.93 -11.07
CA PHE A 57 9.30 14.78 -9.74
C PHE A 57 10.18 15.35 -8.63
N TYR A 58 11.22 16.09 -8.97
CA TYR A 58 12.02 16.83 -8.01
C TYR A 58 11.26 18.08 -7.57
N HIS A 59 10.51 17.97 -6.50
CA HIS A 59 9.69 19.04 -5.96
C HIS A 59 10.30 19.67 -4.71
N TRP A 60 10.86 18.85 -3.83
CA TRP A 60 11.56 19.30 -2.62
C TRP A 60 13.08 19.23 -2.80
N PRO A 61 13.83 20.24 -2.26
CA PRO A 61 13.31 21.39 -1.51
C PRO A 61 12.62 22.42 -2.41
N GLU A 62 11.56 23.05 -1.92
CA GLU A 62 10.86 24.12 -2.64
C GLU A 62 11.75 25.34 -2.92
N SER A 63 12.77 25.56 -2.10
CA SER A 63 13.74 26.65 -2.30
C SER A 63 15.15 26.27 -1.90
N MET A 64 16.10 26.52 -2.79
CA MET A 64 17.55 26.43 -2.54
C MET A 64 18.02 27.71 -1.85
N GLY A 65 18.62 27.65 -0.68
CA GLY A 65 19.22 28.84 -0.08
C GLY A 65 19.44 28.81 1.44
N LYS A 66 19.03 27.77 2.11
CA LYS A 66 19.35 27.54 3.53
C LYS A 66 20.36 26.38 3.66
N ALA A 67 21.24 26.49 4.67
CA ALA A 67 22.06 25.34 5.07
C ALA A 67 21.10 24.20 5.49
N ARG A 68 21.29 23.01 4.95
CA ARG A 68 20.43 21.84 5.15
C ARG A 68 21.23 20.74 5.84
N SER A 69 20.61 20.10 6.81
CA SER A 69 21.17 18.89 7.40
C SER A 69 21.04 17.69 6.46
N THR A 70 21.79 16.62 6.73
CA THR A 70 21.62 15.36 6.01
C THR A 70 20.18 14.82 6.16
N ALA A 71 19.57 14.97 7.33
CA ALA A 71 18.20 14.57 7.58
C ALA A 71 17.20 15.35 6.71
N ASP A 72 17.39 16.69 6.55
CA ASP A 72 16.55 17.47 5.65
C ASP A 72 16.62 16.98 4.19
N VAL A 73 17.84 16.68 3.72
CA VAL A 73 18.04 16.17 2.36
C VAL A 73 17.37 14.82 2.18
N MET A 74 17.50 13.91 3.14
CA MET A 74 16.87 12.59 3.09
C MET A 74 15.35 12.67 3.11
N ASN A 75 14.78 13.56 3.92
CA ASN A 75 13.33 13.79 3.92
C ASN A 75 12.85 14.27 2.54
N ASP A 76 13.54 15.25 1.94
CA ASP A 76 13.16 15.74 0.62
C ASP A 76 13.23 14.65 -0.45
N GLU A 77 14.27 13.83 -0.43
CA GLU A 77 14.42 12.72 -1.37
C GLU A 77 13.31 11.67 -1.17
N TYR A 78 12.98 11.38 0.08
CA TYR A 78 11.89 10.48 0.42
C TYR A 78 10.55 11.05 -0.05
N ASP A 79 10.24 12.31 0.26
CA ASP A 79 8.99 12.97 -0.13
C ASP A 79 8.83 13.01 -1.67
N ASN A 80 9.91 13.30 -2.41
CA ASN A 80 9.90 13.22 -3.87
C ASN A 80 9.62 11.79 -4.37
N SER A 81 10.19 10.78 -3.71
CA SER A 81 9.96 9.38 -4.07
C SER A 81 8.52 8.95 -3.81
N VAL A 82 7.93 9.42 -2.70
CA VAL A 82 6.51 9.18 -2.36
C VAL A 82 5.59 9.86 -3.37
N LEU A 83 5.87 11.11 -3.73
CA LEU A 83 5.12 11.85 -4.75
C LEU A 83 5.12 11.11 -6.10
N PHE A 84 6.27 10.57 -6.50
CA PHE A 84 6.35 9.77 -7.73
C PHE A 84 5.62 8.44 -7.59
N ASN A 85 5.74 7.77 -6.46
CA ASN A 85 5.04 6.52 -6.20
C ASN A 85 3.51 6.71 -6.24
N ASP A 86 3.00 7.82 -5.70
CA ASP A 86 1.59 8.18 -5.78
C ASP A 86 1.10 8.30 -7.24
N TYR A 87 1.88 8.99 -8.09
CA TYR A 87 1.62 9.06 -9.54
C TYR A 87 1.63 7.67 -10.22
N VAL A 88 2.57 6.80 -9.84
CA VAL A 88 2.63 5.42 -10.37
C VAL A 88 1.38 4.63 -9.97
N VAL A 89 1.01 4.70 -8.70
CA VAL A 89 -0.17 4.00 -8.16
C VAL A 89 -1.45 4.51 -8.81
N GLU A 90 -1.62 5.82 -8.96
CA GLU A 90 -2.75 6.41 -9.71
C GLU A 90 -2.80 5.89 -11.15
N SER A 91 -1.65 5.84 -11.83
CA SER A 91 -1.56 5.35 -13.21
C SER A 91 -1.95 3.87 -13.31
N ILE A 92 -1.49 3.03 -12.37
CA ILE A 92 -1.87 1.62 -12.30
C ILE A 92 -3.38 1.48 -12.02
N MET A 93 -3.93 2.28 -11.10
CA MET A 93 -5.35 2.30 -10.80
C MET A 93 -6.18 2.66 -12.03
N ASN A 94 -5.75 3.66 -12.79
CA ASN A 94 -6.43 4.05 -14.03
C ASN A 94 -6.48 2.90 -15.05
N GLU A 95 -5.39 2.15 -15.22
CA GLU A 95 -5.37 0.95 -16.07
C GLU A 95 -6.25 -0.17 -15.49
N ALA A 96 -6.17 -0.42 -14.20
CA ALA A 96 -6.96 -1.47 -13.53
C ALA A 96 -8.47 -1.20 -13.68
N VAL A 97 -8.92 0.01 -13.40
CA VAL A 97 -10.34 0.37 -13.43
C VAL A 97 -10.85 0.55 -14.87
N ASN A 98 -10.13 1.33 -15.68
CA ASN A 98 -10.64 1.77 -16.98
C ASN A 98 -10.38 0.77 -18.11
N TYR A 99 -9.25 0.06 -18.09
CA TYR A 99 -8.89 -0.91 -19.12
C TYR A 99 -9.21 -2.34 -18.69
N MET A 100 -8.65 -2.79 -17.55
CA MET A 100 -8.81 -4.18 -17.11
C MET A 100 -10.20 -4.47 -16.56
N LYS A 101 -10.97 -3.44 -16.17
CA LYS A 101 -12.29 -3.57 -15.53
C LYS A 101 -12.20 -4.42 -14.25
N ALA A 102 -11.21 -4.13 -13.43
CA ALA A 102 -10.98 -4.83 -12.18
C ALA A 102 -12.19 -4.69 -11.24
N ASP A 103 -12.65 -5.80 -10.68
CA ASP A 103 -13.72 -5.81 -9.69
C ASP A 103 -13.24 -5.29 -8.34
N SER A 104 -11.97 -5.55 -8.02
CA SER A 104 -11.32 -5.02 -6.81
C SER A 104 -9.82 -4.79 -7.04
N VAL A 105 -9.26 -3.84 -6.30
CA VAL A 105 -7.81 -3.60 -6.21
C VAL A 105 -7.45 -3.45 -4.74
N LEU A 106 -6.44 -4.16 -4.30
CA LEU A 106 -5.89 -4.06 -2.96
C LEU A 106 -4.45 -3.52 -3.09
N TYR A 107 -4.16 -2.46 -2.36
CA TYR A 107 -2.84 -1.86 -2.27
C TYR A 107 -2.33 -1.88 -0.84
N PHE A 108 -1.08 -2.22 -0.67
CA PHE A 108 -0.38 -2.18 0.61
C PHE A 108 1.13 -2.08 0.39
N SER A 109 1.86 -1.65 1.42
CA SER A 109 3.30 -1.82 1.51
C SER A 109 3.66 -3.03 2.37
N ASP A 110 4.77 -3.68 2.07
CA ASP A 110 5.33 -4.76 2.88
C ASP A 110 5.86 -4.26 4.23
N HIS A 111 6.40 -3.04 4.27
CA HIS A 111 6.83 -2.33 5.48
C HIS A 111 6.79 -0.82 5.28
N GLY A 112 6.89 -0.09 6.36
CA GLY A 112 7.15 1.35 6.39
C GLY A 112 8.66 1.62 6.45
N GLU A 113 9.04 2.89 6.70
CA GLU A 113 10.43 3.33 6.64
C GLU A 113 10.75 4.33 7.76
N GLN A 114 11.90 4.17 8.42
CA GLN A 114 12.47 5.22 9.25
C GLN A 114 13.41 6.05 8.36
N VAL A 115 13.10 7.32 8.16
CA VAL A 115 13.77 8.15 7.14
C VAL A 115 14.99 8.89 7.68
N THR A 116 14.93 9.43 8.90
CA THR A 116 15.87 10.46 9.35
C THR A 116 16.86 10.04 10.40
N GLU A 117 16.42 9.37 11.48
CA GLU A 117 17.29 9.06 12.60
C GLU A 117 18.22 7.88 12.30
N ARG A 118 17.66 6.86 11.67
CA ARG A 118 18.37 5.63 11.31
C ARG A 118 17.78 5.08 10.02
N PRO A 119 18.12 5.69 8.88
CA PRO A 119 17.44 5.42 7.61
C PRO A 119 17.37 3.94 7.26
N GLY A 120 16.18 3.51 6.87
CA GLY A 120 15.89 2.15 6.48
C GLY A 120 14.89 1.44 7.41
N HIS A 121 14.85 0.13 7.27
CA HIS A 121 13.94 -0.77 7.99
C HIS A 121 14.70 -1.88 8.70
N ASN A 122 15.84 -1.54 9.34
CA ASN A 122 16.66 -2.52 10.06
C ASN A 122 15.93 -3.00 11.33
N ALA A 123 15.55 -4.26 11.34
CA ALA A 123 14.83 -4.91 12.44
C ALA A 123 15.55 -4.83 13.79
N ASP A 124 16.90 -4.79 13.82
CA ASP A 124 17.67 -4.66 15.04
C ASP A 124 17.56 -3.25 15.67
N GLN A 125 17.03 -2.31 14.93
CA GLN A 125 16.85 -0.90 15.32
C GLN A 125 15.40 -0.50 15.14
N PHE A 126 14.48 -1.34 15.58
CA PHE A 126 13.03 -1.19 15.35
C PHE A 126 12.51 0.18 15.79
N ASP A 127 11.67 0.74 14.93
CA ASP A 127 10.84 1.91 15.16
C ASP A 127 9.44 1.63 14.58
N TYR A 128 8.38 2.17 15.20
CA TYR A 128 7.01 1.92 14.74
C TYR A 128 6.74 2.48 13.35
N THR A 129 7.46 3.51 12.90
CA THR A 129 7.35 4.02 11.51
C THR A 129 7.65 2.95 10.47
N MET A 130 8.48 1.95 10.82
CA MET A 130 8.80 0.82 9.94
C MET A 130 7.63 -0.14 9.72
N VAL A 131 6.57 -0.03 10.49
CA VAL A 131 5.38 -0.90 10.39
C VAL A 131 4.09 -0.12 10.12
N HIS A 132 4.18 1.20 10.00
CA HIS A 132 3.10 2.01 9.47
C HIS A 132 3.10 1.93 7.95
N ILE A 133 2.07 1.35 7.38
CA ILE A 133 1.95 1.14 5.94
C ILE A 133 0.68 1.75 5.37
N PRO A 134 0.70 2.25 4.14
CA PRO A 134 -0.52 2.54 3.42
C PRO A 134 -1.26 1.22 3.12
N PHE A 135 -2.57 1.22 3.34
CA PHE A 135 -3.44 0.10 3.00
C PHE A 135 -4.80 0.61 2.55
N TRP A 136 -5.25 0.17 1.38
CA TRP A 136 -6.61 0.46 0.93
C TRP A 136 -7.12 -0.59 -0.04
N ILE A 137 -8.44 -0.66 -0.17
CA ILE A 137 -9.14 -1.55 -1.08
C ILE A 137 -10.11 -0.71 -1.91
N TYR A 138 -9.96 -0.78 -3.23
CA TYR A 138 -10.93 -0.30 -4.19
C TYR A 138 -11.88 -1.44 -4.55
N THR A 139 -13.15 -1.13 -4.75
CA THR A 139 -14.16 -2.05 -5.29
C THR A 139 -15.02 -1.35 -6.32
N SER A 140 -15.33 -2.06 -7.42
CA SER A 140 -16.24 -1.57 -8.46
C SER A 140 -17.68 -1.51 -7.93
N ASP A 141 -18.53 -0.71 -8.61
CA ASP A 141 -19.97 -0.65 -8.28
C ASP A 141 -20.65 -2.02 -8.40
N ASP A 142 -20.22 -2.85 -9.35
CA ASP A 142 -20.74 -4.21 -9.52
C ASP A 142 -20.35 -5.11 -8.35
N TYR A 143 -19.10 -5.00 -7.89
CA TYR A 143 -18.65 -5.71 -6.70
C TYR A 143 -19.44 -5.28 -5.46
N GLN A 144 -19.60 -3.98 -5.24
CA GLN A 144 -20.33 -3.43 -4.09
C GLN A 144 -21.78 -3.92 -4.05
N ARG A 145 -22.47 -3.89 -5.21
CA ARG A 145 -23.85 -4.37 -5.32
C ARG A 145 -23.99 -5.88 -5.06
N SER A 146 -23.01 -6.65 -5.50
CA SER A 146 -23.03 -8.12 -5.36
C SER A 146 -22.54 -8.63 -4.01
N HIS A 147 -21.76 -7.80 -3.26
CA HIS A 147 -21.15 -8.16 -1.98
C HIS A 147 -21.51 -7.19 -0.83
N PRO A 148 -22.80 -6.90 -0.56
CA PRO A 148 -23.19 -5.86 0.39
C PRO A 148 -22.74 -6.17 1.82
N ARG A 149 -22.60 -7.46 2.20
CA ARG A 149 -22.10 -7.86 3.51
C ARG A 149 -20.62 -7.53 3.67
N THR A 150 -19.81 -7.86 2.67
CA THR A 150 -18.37 -7.53 2.64
C THR A 150 -18.16 -6.03 2.72
N MET A 151 -18.93 -5.25 1.94
CA MET A 151 -18.86 -3.78 1.99
C MET A 151 -19.18 -3.21 3.37
N LYS A 152 -20.20 -3.76 4.03
CA LYS A 152 -20.54 -3.39 5.40
C LYS A 152 -19.36 -3.68 6.36
N THR A 153 -18.80 -4.88 6.29
CA THR A 153 -17.64 -5.29 7.11
C THR A 153 -16.42 -4.41 6.87
N MET A 154 -16.09 -4.11 5.61
CA MET A 154 -15.02 -3.17 5.25
C MET A 154 -15.19 -1.82 5.94
N TRP A 155 -16.40 -1.27 5.85
CA TRP A 155 -16.71 0.02 6.46
C TRP A 155 -16.59 0.00 7.98
N GLU A 156 -17.14 -1.03 8.63
CA GLU A 156 -17.10 -1.17 10.07
C GLU A 156 -15.68 -1.36 10.62
N ARG A 157 -14.81 -2.00 9.85
CA ARG A 157 -13.42 -2.32 10.26
C ARG A 157 -12.36 -1.39 9.67
N ARG A 158 -12.72 -0.34 8.94
CA ARG A 158 -11.78 0.55 8.24
C ARG A 158 -10.70 1.18 9.12
N ASN A 159 -10.94 1.30 10.41
CA ASN A 159 -10.01 1.82 11.40
C ASN A 159 -9.46 0.73 12.35
N MET A 160 -9.68 -0.53 12.02
CA MET A 160 -9.19 -1.63 12.84
C MET A 160 -7.70 -1.86 12.54
N PRO A 161 -6.83 -1.97 13.56
CA PRO A 161 -5.45 -2.36 13.32
C PRO A 161 -5.39 -3.79 12.75
N PHE A 162 -4.44 -4.02 11.86
CA PHE A 162 -4.17 -5.33 11.28
C PHE A 162 -2.65 -5.51 11.08
N THR A 163 -2.24 -6.69 10.67
CA THR A 163 -0.86 -7.01 10.34
C THR A 163 -0.79 -7.76 9.00
N ASN A 164 0.34 -7.71 8.32
CA ASN A 164 0.50 -8.27 6.97
C ASN A 164 0.30 -9.78 6.89
N ASP A 165 0.40 -10.50 7.99
CA ASP A 165 0.09 -11.93 8.06
C ASP A 165 -1.40 -12.26 7.81
N MET A 166 -2.30 -11.28 7.96
CA MET A 166 -3.73 -11.42 7.64
C MET A 166 -4.05 -11.19 6.15
N LEU A 167 -3.09 -10.66 5.38
CA LEU A 167 -3.36 -10.25 3.99
C LEU A 167 -3.70 -11.41 3.06
N TYR A 168 -3.10 -12.59 3.26
CA TYR A 168 -3.42 -13.75 2.44
C TYR A 168 -4.90 -14.13 2.56
N ASP A 169 -5.41 -14.24 3.78
CA ASP A 169 -6.79 -14.63 4.03
C ASP A 169 -7.77 -13.53 3.59
N THR A 170 -7.45 -12.28 3.90
CA THR A 170 -8.21 -11.10 3.44
C THR A 170 -8.33 -11.06 1.92
N PHE A 171 -7.23 -11.33 1.22
CA PHE A 171 -7.22 -11.34 -0.23
C PHE A 171 -8.03 -12.51 -0.82
N MET A 172 -7.94 -13.68 -0.20
CA MET A 172 -8.78 -14.84 -0.58
C MET A 172 -10.27 -14.51 -0.40
N GLY A 173 -10.65 -13.91 0.73
CA GLY A 173 -12.02 -13.46 0.99
C GLY A 173 -12.50 -12.38 0.00
N LEU A 174 -11.66 -11.40 -0.31
CA LEU A 174 -11.95 -10.36 -1.30
C LEU A 174 -12.27 -10.95 -2.68
N MET A 175 -11.55 -11.99 -3.09
CA MET A 175 -11.77 -12.71 -4.34
C MET A 175 -12.92 -13.75 -4.29
N GLY A 176 -13.50 -13.99 -3.11
CA GLY A 176 -14.46 -15.07 -2.91
C GLY A 176 -13.89 -16.47 -3.15
N LEU A 177 -12.60 -16.66 -2.85
CA LEU A 177 -11.88 -17.92 -3.03
C LEU A 177 -11.70 -18.65 -1.71
N THR A 178 -11.70 -19.97 -1.79
CA THR A 178 -11.36 -20.86 -0.67
C THR A 178 -10.22 -21.77 -1.06
N ALA A 179 -9.33 -22.04 -0.13
CA ALA A 179 -8.21 -22.96 -0.30
C ALA A 179 -7.92 -23.68 1.03
N THR A 180 -7.12 -24.74 1.00
CA THR A 180 -6.77 -25.53 2.17
C THR A 180 -6.13 -24.71 3.31
N ARG A 181 -5.47 -23.61 2.97
CA ARG A 181 -4.80 -22.71 3.93
C ARG A 181 -5.59 -21.47 4.27
N TYR A 182 -6.76 -21.26 3.67
CA TYR A 182 -7.61 -20.12 3.97
C TYR A 182 -8.21 -20.27 5.36
N ASP A 183 -8.00 -19.27 6.21
CA ASP A 183 -8.56 -19.16 7.55
C ASP A 183 -9.49 -17.95 7.63
N GLU A 184 -10.79 -18.19 7.63
CA GLU A 184 -11.80 -17.12 7.72
C GLU A 184 -11.70 -16.28 9.00
N LYS A 185 -11.06 -16.83 10.06
CA LYS A 185 -10.81 -16.10 11.31
C LYS A 185 -9.66 -15.10 11.19
N SER A 186 -8.84 -15.20 10.16
CA SER A 186 -7.76 -14.27 9.83
C SER A 186 -8.13 -13.32 8.69
N ASP A 187 -9.27 -13.53 8.04
CA ASP A 187 -9.79 -12.67 6.98
C ASP A 187 -10.52 -11.46 7.58
N ILE A 188 -9.95 -10.26 7.48
CA ILE A 188 -10.54 -9.02 8.02
C ILE A 188 -11.89 -8.66 7.37
N LEU A 189 -12.24 -9.26 6.24
CA LEU A 189 -13.49 -9.06 5.52
C LEU A 189 -14.54 -10.12 5.89
N SER A 190 -14.14 -11.21 6.56
CA SER A 190 -15.04 -12.28 6.98
C SER A 190 -15.90 -11.86 8.16
N PRO A 191 -17.19 -12.24 8.21
CA PRO A 191 -17.99 -12.11 9.41
C PRO A 191 -17.46 -12.96 10.58
N ASP A 192 -16.71 -14.03 10.26
CA ASP A 192 -16.15 -14.98 11.23
C ASP A 192 -14.75 -14.61 11.71
N PHE A 193 -14.26 -13.41 11.34
CA PHE A 193 -12.99 -12.87 11.84
C PHE A 193 -12.95 -12.87 13.37
N ASP A 194 -11.95 -13.53 13.94
CA ASP A 194 -11.84 -13.81 15.38
C ASP A 194 -10.40 -13.54 15.92
N LYS A 195 -9.71 -12.55 15.38
CA LYS A 195 -8.41 -12.13 15.94
C LYS A 195 -8.62 -11.04 16.99
N ASP A 196 -8.00 -11.22 18.14
CA ASP A 196 -7.95 -10.18 19.16
C ASP A 196 -6.93 -9.10 18.74
N VAL A 197 -7.44 -8.01 18.19
CA VAL A 197 -6.64 -6.87 17.71
C VAL A 197 -5.79 -6.22 18.82
N THR A 198 -6.13 -6.44 20.10
CA THR A 198 -5.36 -5.92 21.23
C THR A 198 -4.08 -6.71 21.50
N THR A 199 -3.97 -7.90 20.93
CA THR A 199 -2.82 -8.81 21.07
C THR A 199 -2.00 -8.95 19.78
N LEU A 200 -2.29 -8.15 18.76
CA LEU A 200 -1.52 -8.18 17.52
C LEU A 200 -0.04 -7.87 17.75
N MET A 201 0.76 -8.65 17.10
CA MET A 201 2.22 -8.56 17.19
C MET A 201 2.84 -8.25 15.82
N THR A 202 3.93 -7.52 15.84
CA THR A 202 4.80 -7.29 14.68
C THR A 202 6.21 -7.78 15.00
N MET A 203 7.16 -7.61 14.08
CA MET A 203 8.55 -8.01 14.27
C MET A 203 8.71 -9.47 14.72
N TYR A 204 8.10 -10.38 13.94
CA TYR A 204 8.14 -11.83 14.22
C TYR A 204 7.62 -12.22 15.61
N GLY A 205 6.62 -11.48 16.09
CA GLY A 205 6.01 -11.74 17.39
C GLY A 205 6.76 -11.14 18.59
N ASN A 206 7.67 -10.18 18.38
CA ASN A 206 8.45 -9.58 19.46
C ASN A 206 7.92 -8.23 19.95
N VAL A 207 7.11 -7.53 19.13
CA VAL A 207 6.62 -6.19 19.45
C VAL A 207 5.10 -6.15 19.34
N MET A 208 4.42 -5.61 20.36
CA MET A 208 2.97 -5.43 20.35
C MET A 208 2.58 -4.19 19.56
N VAL A 209 1.66 -4.33 18.61
CA VAL A 209 1.12 -3.22 17.82
C VAL A 209 0.48 -2.14 18.73
N ARG A 210 -0.26 -2.54 19.75
CA ARG A 210 -0.93 -1.61 20.70
C ARG A 210 0.03 -0.72 21.51
N ASN A 211 1.33 -1.04 21.56
CA ASN A 211 2.31 -0.24 22.27
C ASN A 211 2.83 0.95 21.46
N ASP A 212 2.37 1.06 20.22
CA ASP A 212 2.59 2.24 19.41
C ASP A 212 1.87 3.44 20.02
N THR A 213 2.64 4.39 20.53
CA THR A 213 2.11 5.63 21.11
C THR A 213 2.01 6.77 20.11
N GLU A 214 2.64 6.61 18.96
CA GLU A 214 2.60 7.54 17.85
C GLU A 214 1.45 7.19 16.88
N GLN A 215 0.38 6.60 17.39
CA GLN A 215 -0.79 6.27 16.57
C GLN A 215 -1.00 7.38 15.57
N LEU A 216 -0.75 7.07 14.31
CA LEU A 216 -0.90 7.96 13.17
C LEU A 216 -2.18 8.74 13.34
N GLY A 217 -1.99 10.00 13.55
CA GLY A 217 -2.88 10.97 14.07
C GLY A 217 -4.34 10.63 13.90
N SER A 218 -5.02 10.74 14.95
CA SER A 218 -6.47 10.83 14.99
C SER A 218 -7.01 11.90 14.04
N SER A 219 -6.69 11.76 12.76
CA SER A 219 -7.38 12.48 11.68
C SER A 219 -8.73 11.83 11.38
N LYS A 220 -9.29 11.10 12.38
CA LYS A 220 -10.62 10.52 12.29
C LYS A 220 -11.65 11.57 11.87
N GLU A 221 -11.50 12.79 12.39
CA GLU A 221 -12.35 13.93 12.02
C GLU A 221 -12.05 14.44 10.60
N ALA A 222 -10.79 14.52 10.20
CA ALA A 222 -10.41 15.02 8.89
C ALA A 222 -10.69 14.03 7.73
N GLU A 223 -10.58 12.74 8.00
CA GLU A 223 -10.95 11.70 7.03
C GLU A 223 -12.46 11.57 6.87
N ASP A 224 -13.21 11.61 7.97
CA ASP A 224 -14.68 11.60 7.94
C ASP A 224 -15.23 12.87 7.24
N GLU A 225 -14.60 14.03 7.38
CA GLU A 225 -14.97 15.25 6.65
C GLU A 225 -14.65 15.17 5.15
N ARG A 226 -13.49 14.64 4.76
CA ARG A 226 -13.15 14.47 3.33
C ARG A 226 -14.10 13.49 2.65
N TRP A 227 -14.36 12.36 3.27
CA TRP A 227 -15.26 11.33 2.73
C TRP A 227 -16.70 11.82 2.60
N ASN A 228 -17.24 12.49 3.61
CA ASN A 228 -18.56 13.08 3.56
C ASN A 228 -18.69 14.17 2.47
N ASN A 229 -17.64 14.95 2.25
CA ASN A 229 -17.61 15.96 1.19
C ASN A 229 -17.53 15.36 -0.22
N ASP A 230 -16.85 14.21 -0.40
CA ASP A 230 -16.75 13.55 -1.71
C ASP A 230 -18.01 12.76 -2.09
N ILE A 231 -18.70 12.16 -1.14
CA ILE A 231 -19.99 11.50 -1.38
C ILE A 231 -21.05 12.53 -1.80
N HIS A 232 -21.08 13.71 -1.19
CA HIS A 232 -22.04 14.77 -1.52
C HIS A 232 -21.72 15.52 -2.81
N ARG A 233 -20.53 15.35 -3.41
CA ARG A 233 -20.18 15.93 -4.72
C ARG A 233 -20.50 15.04 -5.92
N ARG A 234 -20.87 13.78 -5.68
CA ARG A 234 -21.17 12.78 -6.73
C ARG A 234 -22.66 12.47 -6.89
N HIS A 235 -23.54 13.25 -6.25
CA HIS A 235 -24.99 13.17 -6.41
C HIS A 235 -25.58 14.48 -6.94
#